data_15c0a2e2192d6ff900c96ab40c56e068
#
_entry.id   15c0a2e2192d6ff900c96ab40c56e068
#
_cell.length_a   1.000
_cell.length_b   1.000
_cell.length_c   1.000
_cell.angle_alpha   90.00
_cell.angle_beta   90.00
_cell.angle_gamma   90.00
#
_symmetry.space_group_name_H-M   'P 1'
#
loop_
_entity.id
_entity.type
_entity.pdbx_description
1 polymer ?
#
loop_
_entity_poly.entity_id
_entity_poly.type
_entity_poly.pdbx_seq_one_letter_code
_entity_poly.pdbx_strand_id
1 'polypeptide(L)'
;MTKATKHIALTCPGGQITRELAEKIVSIAAARFGDAVKLHFHPQCFSVAGHFAGPDAERSAAFVEVANDPQFDAVWFARGGYGACRLDPALFEKLNNHARAKTYLGYSDAGTLLGRLYKEKIGRPVHGPMPTDATRAQGDSAIIRVLDFLVKGDAATLEPTAASGEKCAAFNITILAHLAGTDWMPDLSGHIIMLEDVGEYLYRIDRAMFSIIGDTNIRKAAGIMLGRISDVPENDRPFGQTEEEIIKDWCARANIPYLGRADIGHDAANKIVPFGALRQS
;
A
#
# COMPACT_ATOMS: atom_id res chain seq x y z
N MET A 1 6.95 7.39 31.83
CA MET A 1 6.29 8.39 30.97
C MET A 1 5.20 7.65 30.20
N THR A 2 3.93 8.00 30.38
CA THR A 2 2.83 7.48 29.54
C THR A 2 3.07 7.96 28.12
N LYS A 3 3.21 7.02 27.18
CA LYS A 3 3.35 7.34 25.74
C LYS A 3 2.07 8.08 25.31
N ALA A 4 2.21 9.21 24.61
CA ALA A 4 1.03 9.96 24.14
C ALA A 4 0.14 9.05 23.28
N THR A 5 -1.18 9.21 23.38
CA THR A 5 -2.16 8.51 22.56
C THR A 5 -1.90 8.76 21.08
N LYS A 6 -1.86 7.71 20.28
CA LYS A 6 -1.73 7.81 18.82
C LYS A 6 -3.10 8.00 18.17
N HIS A 7 -3.23 9.04 17.36
CA HIS A 7 -4.43 9.32 16.59
C HIS A 7 -4.22 8.97 15.13
N ILE A 8 -5.00 8.02 14.62
CA ILE A 8 -4.88 7.50 13.25
C ILE A 8 -6.17 7.83 12.51
N ALA A 9 -6.06 8.62 11.44
CA ALA A 9 -7.19 8.90 10.55
C ALA A 9 -7.32 7.79 9.50
N LEU A 10 -8.57 7.48 9.11
CA LEU A 10 -8.86 6.52 8.05
C LEU A 10 -9.70 7.17 6.96
N THR A 11 -9.31 6.96 5.70
CA THR A 11 -10.03 7.38 4.49
C THR A 11 -10.06 6.25 3.46
N CYS A 12 -10.97 6.36 2.50
CA CYS A 12 -11.12 5.40 1.40
C CYS A 12 -10.85 6.10 0.05
N PRO A 13 -9.64 6.01 -0.51
CA PRO A 13 -9.34 6.61 -1.81
C PRO A 13 -10.05 5.92 -2.98
N GLY A 14 -10.43 4.65 -2.83
CA GLY A 14 -11.13 3.80 -3.80
C GLY A 14 -12.54 3.46 -3.35
N GLY A 15 -12.76 2.20 -2.96
CA GLY A 15 -14.06 1.68 -2.52
C GLY A 15 -14.38 1.97 -1.05
N GLN A 16 -15.67 1.97 -0.70
CA GLN A 16 -16.16 2.20 0.67
C GLN A 16 -15.99 0.96 1.57
N ILE A 17 -16.11 1.18 2.88
CA ILE A 17 -16.23 0.13 3.90
C ILE A 17 -17.59 0.22 4.58
N THR A 18 -17.95 -0.84 5.32
CA THR A 18 -19.16 -0.84 6.15
C THR A 18 -18.88 -0.32 7.55
N ARG A 19 -19.93 0.13 8.27
CA ARG A 19 -19.80 0.58 9.66
C ARG A 19 -19.44 -0.57 10.59
N GLU A 20 -19.98 -1.77 10.34
CA GLU A 20 -19.69 -2.99 11.09
C GLU A 20 -18.20 -3.35 11.02
N LEU A 21 -17.60 -3.18 9.82
CA LEU A 21 -16.15 -3.38 9.68
C LEU A 21 -15.37 -2.33 10.47
N ALA A 22 -15.76 -1.07 10.41
CA ALA A 22 -15.11 -0.01 11.19
C ALA A 22 -15.20 -0.27 12.70
N GLU A 23 -16.36 -0.68 13.21
CA GLU A 23 -16.56 -1.07 14.61
C GLU A 23 -15.70 -2.28 15.03
N LYS A 24 -15.59 -3.28 14.14
CA LYS A 24 -14.68 -4.43 14.35
C LYS A 24 -13.22 -3.96 14.51
N ILE A 25 -12.75 -3.06 13.63
CA ILE A 25 -11.37 -2.55 13.69
C ILE A 25 -11.13 -1.74 14.96
N VAL A 26 -12.09 -0.90 15.37
CA VAL A 26 -12.03 -0.14 16.63
C VAL A 26 -11.95 -1.11 17.83
N SER A 27 -12.73 -2.19 17.81
CA SER A 27 -12.73 -3.21 18.87
C SER A 27 -11.40 -3.92 18.98
N ILE A 28 -10.78 -4.31 17.83
CA ILE A 28 -9.44 -4.91 17.81
C ILE A 28 -8.40 -3.94 18.39
N ALA A 29 -8.44 -2.66 17.98
CA ALA A 29 -7.52 -1.64 18.47
C ALA A 29 -7.67 -1.42 19.99
N ALA A 30 -8.91 -1.31 20.49
CA ALA A 30 -9.20 -1.12 21.90
C ALA A 30 -8.76 -2.33 22.74
N ALA A 31 -9.02 -3.55 22.27
CA ALA A 31 -8.60 -4.78 22.94
C ALA A 31 -7.07 -4.89 23.05
N ARG A 32 -6.32 -4.42 22.02
CA ARG A 32 -4.86 -4.56 21.95
C ARG A 32 -4.11 -3.42 22.64
N PHE A 33 -4.64 -2.19 22.59
CA PHE A 33 -3.92 -0.98 22.98
C PHE A 33 -4.67 -0.09 23.98
N GLY A 34 -5.96 -0.36 24.27
CA GLY A 34 -6.78 0.52 25.13
C GLY A 34 -6.77 1.95 24.61
N ASP A 35 -6.45 2.89 25.49
CA ASP A 35 -6.39 4.34 25.16
C ASP A 35 -5.09 4.78 24.48
N ALA A 36 -4.13 3.90 24.24
CA ALA A 36 -2.88 4.26 23.56
C ALA A 36 -3.08 4.53 22.06
N VAL A 37 -4.23 4.17 21.48
CA VAL A 37 -4.60 4.46 20.09
C VAL A 37 -6.05 4.87 19.97
N LYS A 38 -6.33 5.84 19.10
CA LYS A 38 -7.67 6.24 18.69
C LYS A 38 -7.75 6.23 17.16
N LEU A 39 -8.74 5.53 16.64
CA LEU A 39 -9.00 5.44 15.21
C LEU A 39 -10.15 6.37 14.83
N HIS A 40 -9.93 7.18 13.80
CA HIS A 40 -10.86 8.21 13.33
C HIS A 40 -11.24 7.93 11.88
N PHE A 41 -12.38 7.26 11.69
CA PHE A 41 -12.91 7.01 10.35
C PHE A 41 -13.57 8.27 9.82
N HIS A 42 -13.02 8.83 8.74
CA HIS A 42 -13.65 9.96 8.07
C HIS A 42 -15.04 9.52 7.54
N PRO A 43 -16.09 10.37 7.64
CA PRO A 43 -17.44 10.02 7.17
C PRO A 43 -17.48 9.53 5.72
N GLN A 44 -16.58 10.02 4.88
CA GLN A 44 -16.40 9.62 3.47
C GLN A 44 -16.14 8.11 3.31
N CYS A 45 -15.56 7.43 4.31
CA CYS A 45 -15.34 5.98 4.25
C CYS A 45 -16.63 5.18 4.02
N PHE A 46 -17.77 5.76 4.35
CA PHE A 46 -19.10 5.16 4.28
C PHE A 46 -19.98 5.72 3.16
N SER A 47 -19.46 6.71 2.41
CA SER A 47 -20.16 7.29 1.26
C SER A 47 -20.21 6.31 0.09
N VAL A 48 -21.26 6.38 -0.73
CA VAL A 48 -21.46 5.52 -1.89
C VAL A 48 -21.76 6.37 -3.12
N ALA A 49 -20.91 6.20 -4.14
CA ALA A 49 -21.16 6.74 -5.48
C ALA A 49 -20.80 5.66 -6.52
N GLY A 50 -21.75 4.79 -6.80
CA GLY A 50 -21.52 3.60 -7.64
C GLY A 50 -20.47 2.69 -7.03
N HIS A 51 -19.33 2.54 -7.70
CA HIS A 51 -18.20 1.71 -7.26
C HIS A 51 -17.38 2.34 -6.11
N PHE A 52 -17.47 3.67 -5.94
CA PHE A 52 -16.53 4.45 -5.12
C PHE A 52 -17.10 4.84 -3.76
N ALA A 53 -16.20 5.13 -2.83
CA ALA A 53 -16.50 5.71 -1.52
C ALA A 53 -16.80 7.21 -1.65
N GLY A 54 -17.88 7.56 -2.33
CA GLY A 54 -18.25 8.92 -2.70
C GLY A 54 -17.63 9.42 -4.02
N PRO A 55 -18.06 10.60 -4.50
CA PRO A 55 -17.51 11.26 -5.68
C PRO A 55 -16.01 11.53 -5.57
N ASP A 56 -15.30 11.64 -6.70
CA ASP A 56 -13.85 11.89 -6.75
C ASP A 56 -13.45 13.14 -5.95
N ALA A 57 -14.26 14.21 -6.01
CA ALA A 57 -14.03 15.44 -5.26
C ALA A 57 -14.14 15.24 -3.74
N GLU A 58 -15.13 14.46 -3.26
CA GLU A 58 -15.30 14.15 -1.84
C GLU A 58 -14.13 13.30 -1.33
N ARG A 59 -13.69 12.29 -2.09
CA ARG A 59 -12.54 11.44 -1.74
C ARG A 59 -11.23 12.23 -1.67
N SER A 60 -11.04 13.15 -2.63
CA SER A 60 -9.88 14.07 -2.65
C SER A 60 -9.90 15.02 -1.45
N ALA A 61 -11.07 15.61 -1.15
CA ALA A 61 -11.24 16.54 -0.02
C ALA A 61 -10.99 15.85 1.32
N ALA A 62 -11.57 14.67 1.53
CA ALA A 62 -11.37 13.87 2.74
C ALA A 62 -9.90 13.51 2.98
N PHE A 63 -9.17 13.14 1.92
CA PHE A 63 -7.75 12.87 2.04
C PHE A 63 -6.95 14.12 2.44
N VAL A 64 -7.19 15.26 1.80
CA VAL A 64 -6.53 16.54 2.12
C VAL A 64 -6.83 16.97 3.55
N GLU A 65 -8.08 16.85 4.00
CA GLU A 65 -8.51 17.19 5.35
C GLU A 65 -7.71 16.40 6.39
N VAL A 66 -7.74 15.07 6.34
CA VAL A 66 -7.04 14.25 7.35
C VAL A 66 -5.52 14.35 7.24
N ALA A 67 -4.99 14.54 6.04
CA ALA A 67 -3.55 14.71 5.85
C ALA A 67 -3.05 16.01 6.49
N ASN A 68 -3.82 17.08 6.41
CA ASN A 68 -3.45 18.40 6.91
C ASN A 68 -3.75 18.61 8.39
N ASP A 69 -4.61 17.81 9.00
CA ASP A 69 -5.01 17.97 10.40
C ASP A 69 -3.85 17.58 11.35
N PRO A 70 -3.35 18.51 12.18
CA PRO A 70 -2.26 18.24 13.13
C PRO A 70 -2.60 17.19 14.20
N GLN A 71 -3.88 16.90 14.42
CA GLN A 71 -4.32 15.92 15.40
C GLN A 71 -3.86 14.50 15.06
N PHE A 72 -3.71 14.18 13.76
CA PHE A 72 -3.41 12.83 13.33
C PHE A 72 -1.91 12.56 13.16
N ASP A 73 -1.44 11.43 13.70
CA ASP A 73 -0.07 10.93 13.53
C ASP A 73 0.12 10.18 12.21
N ALA A 74 -0.94 9.54 11.72
CA ALA A 74 -0.92 8.72 10.50
C ALA A 74 -2.26 8.76 9.78
N VAL A 75 -2.22 8.46 8.48
CA VAL A 75 -3.39 8.16 7.64
C VAL A 75 -3.31 6.69 7.24
N TRP A 76 -4.31 5.91 7.59
CA TRP A 76 -4.45 4.51 7.21
C TRP A 76 -5.58 4.37 6.19
N PHE A 77 -5.24 4.00 4.95
CA PHE A 77 -6.25 3.78 3.93
C PHE A 77 -7.09 2.57 4.29
N ALA A 78 -8.41 2.73 4.33
CA ALA A 78 -9.29 1.70 4.88
C ALA A 78 -9.61 0.60 3.88
N ARG A 79 -9.53 0.90 2.58
CA ARG A 79 -9.79 -0.04 1.49
C ARG A 79 -9.09 0.40 0.20
N GLY A 80 -8.64 -0.60 -0.59
CA GLY A 80 -8.24 -0.44 -1.97
C GLY A 80 -9.45 -0.54 -2.93
N GLY A 81 -9.43 -1.49 -3.82
CA GLY A 81 -10.41 -1.67 -4.90
C GLY A 81 -9.96 -0.92 -6.15
N TYR A 82 -10.69 0.11 -6.56
CA TYR A 82 -10.33 0.97 -7.69
C TYR A 82 -10.78 2.40 -7.41
N GLY A 83 -9.97 3.38 -7.81
CA GLY A 83 -10.38 4.79 -7.76
C GLY A 83 -9.30 5.77 -7.29
N ALA A 84 -8.20 5.32 -6.70
CA ALA A 84 -7.14 6.21 -6.23
C ALA A 84 -6.50 7.02 -7.37
N CYS A 85 -6.38 6.44 -8.55
CA CYS A 85 -5.85 7.14 -9.74
C CYS A 85 -6.78 8.24 -10.30
N ARG A 86 -8.04 8.30 -9.85
CA ARG A 86 -9.04 9.29 -10.27
C ARG A 86 -9.05 10.54 -9.39
N LEU A 87 -8.32 10.52 -8.28
CA LEU A 87 -8.26 11.67 -7.39
C LEU A 87 -7.62 12.87 -8.10
N ASP A 88 -8.12 14.08 -7.78
CA ASP A 88 -7.64 15.32 -8.37
C ASP A 88 -6.12 15.50 -8.12
N PRO A 89 -5.26 15.54 -9.15
CA PRO A 89 -3.83 15.76 -8.97
C PRO A 89 -3.49 17.04 -8.19
N ALA A 90 -4.33 18.07 -8.26
CA ALA A 90 -4.12 19.31 -7.51
C ALA A 90 -4.25 19.15 -5.98
N LEU A 91 -4.70 17.99 -5.49
CA LEU A 91 -4.74 17.73 -4.05
C LEU A 91 -3.35 17.79 -3.40
N PHE A 92 -2.30 17.40 -4.12
CA PHE A 92 -0.93 17.38 -3.59
C PHE A 92 -0.39 18.78 -3.33
N GLU A 93 -0.83 19.80 -4.07
CA GLU A 93 -0.50 21.21 -3.86
C GLU A 93 -1.14 21.77 -2.59
N LYS A 94 -2.24 21.16 -2.13
CA LYS A 94 -2.98 21.55 -0.92
C LYS A 94 -2.41 20.94 0.36
N LEU A 95 -1.42 20.02 0.25
CA LEU A 95 -0.85 19.33 1.42
C LEU A 95 0.19 20.23 2.13
N ASN A 96 -0.04 20.44 3.41
CA ASN A 96 0.77 21.31 4.26
C ASN A 96 1.91 20.57 5.00
N ASN A 97 2.61 21.25 5.92
CA ASN A 97 3.70 20.66 6.70
C ASN A 97 3.26 19.53 7.64
N HIS A 98 2.01 19.51 8.11
CA HIS A 98 1.49 18.40 8.93
C HIS A 98 1.35 17.13 8.08
N ALA A 99 0.92 17.24 6.82
CA ALA A 99 0.89 16.13 5.88
C ALA A 99 2.29 15.54 5.66
N ARG A 100 3.35 16.37 5.62
CA ARG A 100 4.73 15.94 5.42
C ARG A 100 5.33 15.18 6.62
N ALA A 101 4.72 15.27 7.80
CA ALA A 101 5.18 14.59 9.01
C ALA A 101 4.53 13.21 9.22
N LYS A 102 3.44 12.90 8.52
CA LYS A 102 2.61 11.70 8.75
C LYS A 102 3.16 10.44 8.10
N THR A 103 2.73 9.30 8.63
CA THR A 103 2.82 8.00 7.97
C THR A 103 1.54 7.75 7.17
N TYR A 104 1.66 7.30 5.92
CA TYR A 104 0.55 6.92 5.03
C TYR A 104 0.64 5.43 4.77
N LEU A 105 -0.36 4.67 5.20
CA LEU A 105 -0.30 3.22 5.14
C LEU A 105 -1.47 2.63 4.34
N GLY A 106 -1.15 1.69 3.47
CA GLY A 106 -2.09 0.93 2.64
C GLY A 106 -1.38 0.11 1.59
N TYR A 107 -2.12 -0.52 0.69
CA TYR A 107 -1.58 -1.27 -0.44
C TYR A 107 -2.65 -1.42 -1.54
N SER A 108 -2.45 -2.32 -2.52
CA SER A 108 -3.41 -2.48 -3.62
C SER A 108 -3.62 -1.15 -4.36
N ASP A 109 -4.85 -0.76 -4.67
CA ASP A 109 -5.18 0.51 -5.33
C ASP A 109 -4.60 1.75 -4.61
N ALA A 110 -4.52 1.73 -3.26
CA ALA A 110 -3.90 2.79 -2.49
C ALA A 110 -2.39 2.96 -2.77
N GLY A 111 -1.73 1.95 -3.35
CA GLY A 111 -0.35 2.03 -3.85
C GLY A 111 -0.15 3.16 -4.86
N THR A 112 -1.20 3.53 -5.59
CA THR A 112 -1.22 4.71 -6.48
C THR A 112 -0.89 5.99 -5.72
N LEU A 113 -1.56 6.23 -4.58
CA LEU A 113 -1.28 7.40 -3.73
C LEU A 113 0.07 7.27 -3.03
N LEU A 114 0.43 6.09 -2.53
CA LEU A 114 1.73 5.86 -1.88
C LEU A 114 2.88 6.18 -2.84
N GLY A 115 2.78 5.77 -4.10
CA GLY A 115 3.74 6.08 -5.15
C GLY A 115 3.89 7.59 -5.36
N ARG A 116 2.78 8.31 -5.50
CA ARG A 116 2.80 9.76 -5.69
C ARG A 116 3.32 10.50 -4.45
N LEU A 117 2.89 10.12 -3.25
CA LEU A 117 3.40 10.70 -2.00
C LEU A 117 4.91 10.51 -1.87
N TYR A 118 5.42 9.33 -2.27
CA TYR A 118 6.85 9.05 -2.26
C TYR A 118 7.61 9.94 -3.25
N LYS A 119 7.08 10.10 -4.47
CA LYS A 119 7.64 11.02 -5.48
C LYS A 119 7.74 12.44 -4.97
N GLU A 120 6.68 12.96 -4.34
CA GLU A 120 6.60 14.33 -3.84
C GLU A 120 7.31 14.52 -2.49
N LYS A 121 7.89 13.45 -1.93
CA LYS A 121 8.53 13.45 -0.60
C LYS A 121 7.58 13.96 0.51
N ILE A 122 6.32 13.55 0.43
CA ILE A 122 5.28 13.89 1.39
C ILE A 122 5.11 12.72 2.37
N GLY A 123 5.48 12.95 3.61
CA GLY A 123 5.35 11.99 4.68
C GLY A 123 6.19 10.72 4.50
N ARG A 124 5.70 9.64 5.07
CA ARG A 124 6.31 8.31 5.04
C ARG A 124 5.32 7.31 4.45
N PRO A 125 5.33 7.06 3.13
CA PRO A 125 4.50 6.03 2.52
C PRO A 125 4.94 4.63 2.96
N VAL A 126 3.97 3.77 3.23
CA VAL A 126 4.18 2.42 3.77
C VAL A 126 3.19 1.47 3.12
N HIS A 127 3.69 0.42 2.46
CA HIS A 127 2.86 -0.72 2.06
C HIS A 127 2.52 -1.56 3.29
N GLY A 128 1.26 -1.93 3.44
CA GLY A 128 0.83 -2.81 4.50
C GLY A 128 -0.68 -3.01 4.51
N PRO A 129 -1.18 -3.99 5.30
CA PRO A 129 -2.59 -4.35 5.34
C PRO A 129 -3.52 -3.17 5.61
N MET A 130 -4.73 -3.28 5.10
CA MET A 130 -5.81 -2.29 5.28
C MET A 130 -6.95 -2.87 6.14
N PRO A 131 -7.82 -2.04 6.74
CA PRO A 131 -8.98 -2.49 7.49
C PRO A 131 -9.81 -3.58 6.83
N THR A 132 -9.98 -3.54 5.49
CA THR A 132 -10.69 -4.59 4.76
C THR A 132 -10.08 -5.98 4.86
N ASP A 133 -8.80 -6.10 5.19
CA ASP A 133 -8.16 -7.41 5.37
C ASP A 133 -8.71 -8.17 6.58
N ALA A 134 -9.34 -7.48 7.54
CA ALA A 134 -10.05 -8.12 8.66
C ALA A 134 -11.24 -8.99 8.22
N THR A 135 -11.66 -8.90 6.97
CA THR A 135 -12.70 -9.78 6.40
C THR A 135 -12.15 -11.11 5.87
N ARG A 136 -10.83 -11.24 5.75
CA ARG A 136 -10.15 -12.46 5.28
C ARG A 136 -9.98 -13.46 6.43
N ALA A 137 -9.69 -14.71 6.08
CA ALA A 137 -9.27 -15.71 7.05
C ALA A 137 -8.04 -15.21 7.83
N GLN A 138 -8.09 -15.26 9.16
CA GLN A 138 -7.04 -14.76 10.07
C GLN A 138 -6.72 -13.25 9.92
N GLY A 139 -7.62 -12.48 9.30
CA GLY A 139 -7.39 -11.06 8.98
C GLY A 139 -7.13 -10.16 10.20
N ASP A 140 -7.64 -10.53 11.38
CA ASP A 140 -7.38 -9.79 12.61
C ASP A 140 -5.88 -9.69 12.92
N SER A 141 -5.09 -10.71 12.57
CA SER A 141 -3.62 -10.69 12.74
C SER A 141 -2.94 -9.64 11.86
N ALA A 142 -3.48 -9.39 10.66
CA ALA A 142 -3.00 -8.34 9.78
C ALA A 142 -3.26 -6.94 10.37
N ILE A 143 -4.45 -6.73 10.95
CA ILE A 143 -4.81 -5.49 11.62
C ILE A 143 -3.91 -5.23 12.84
N ILE A 144 -3.70 -6.25 13.67
CA ILE A 144 -2.80 -6.17 14.83
C ILE A 144 -1.39 -5.81 14.39
N ARG A 145 -0.89 -6.39 13.31
CA ARG A 145 0.43 -6.09 12.73
C ARG A 145 0.56 -4.60 12.38
N VAL A 146 -0.44 -4.03 11.71
CA VAL A 146 -0.44 -2.60 11.37
C VAL A 146 -0.46 -1.73 12.62
N LEU A 147 -1.28 -2.07 13.61
CA LEU A 147 -1.35 -1.32 14.85
C LEU A 147 -0.05 -1.44 15.67
N ASP A 148 0.58 -2.62 15.74
CA ASP A 148 1.90 -2.80 16.37
C ASP A 148 2.97 -1.93 15.68
N PHE A 149 2.92 -1.81 14.33
CA PHE A 149 3.81 -0.92 13.58
C PHE A 149 3.53 0.56 13.88
N LEU A 150 2.29 1.01 13.72
CA LEU A 150 1.93 2.44 13.84
C LEU A 150 2.06 2.97 15.28
N VAL A 151 1.76 2.14 16.27
CA VAL A 151 1.75 2.55 17.71
C VAL A 151 3.10 2.32 18.38
N LYS A 152 3.76 1.19 18.10
CA LYS A 152 5.00 0.79 18.78
C LYS A 152 6.26 0.98 17.94
N GLY A 153 6.12 1.02 16.60
CA GLY A 153 7.27 0.95 15.69
C GLY A 153 7.92 -0.44 15.70
N ASP A 154 7.12 -1.49 15.91
CA ASP A 154 7.64 -2.85 16.08
C ASP A 154 8.26 -3.38 14.79
N ALA A 155 9.57 -3.57 14.80
CA ALA A 155 10.33 -4.06 13.64
C ALA A 155 9.96 -5.50 13.23
N ALA A 156 9.40 -6.31 14.12
CA ALA A 156 8.93 -7.67 13.79
C ALA A 156 7.74 -7.67 12.80
N THR A 157 7.09 -6.53 12.62
CA THR A 157 6.00 -6.34 11.65
C THR A 157 6.48 -6.17 10.23
N LEU A 158 7.75 -5.81 10.04
CA LEU A 158 8.33 -5.49 8.74
C LEU A 158 8.61 -6.74 7.92
N GLU A 159 8.60 -6.57 6.61
CA GLU A 159 9.17 -7.54 5.69
C GLU A 159 10.69 -7.67 5.96
N PRO A 160 11.26 -8.90 5.97
CA PRO A 160 12.64 -9.11 6.41
C PRO A 160 13.70 -8.26 5.70
N THR A 161 13.57 -8.08 4.39
CA THR A 161 14.49 -7.25 3.59
C THR A 161 14.36 -5.77 3.95
N ALA A 162 13.15 -5.29 4.16
CA ALA A 162 12.92 -3.92 4.64
C ALA A 162 13.43 -3.74 6.07
N ALA A 163 13.29 -4.76 6.93
CA ALA A 163 13.81 -4.75 8.30
C ALA A 163 15.35 -4.69 8.35
N SER A 164 16.05 -5.23 7.36
CA SER A 164 17.52 -5.15 7.28
C SER A 164 18.05 -3.75 6.93
N GLY A 165 17.16 -2.80 6.61
CA GLY A 165 17.51 -1.41 6.28
C GLY A 165 17.72 -1.14 4.79
N GLU A 166 17.45 -2.11 3.94
CA GLU A 166 17.51 -1.95 2.49
C GLU A 166 16.50 -0.90 2.01
N LYS A 167 16.82 -0.24 0.90
CA LYS A 167 15.94 0.74 0.27
C LYS A 167 14.87 0.02 -0.53
N CYS A 168 13.68 -0.10 0.03
CA CYS A 168 12.58 -0.90 -0.52
C CYS A 168 11.41 -0.04 -1.01
N ALA A 169 10.59 -0.61 -1.90
CA ALA A 169 9.25 -0.18 -2.21
C ALA A 169 8.41 -1.40 -2.60
N ALA A 170 7.14 -1.44 -2.22
CA ALA A 170 6.27 -2.57 -2.52
C ALA A 170 5.00 -2.11 -3.23
N PHE A 171 4.60 -2.84 -4.27
CA PHE A 171 3.43 -2.52 -5.09
C PHE A 171 2.69 -3.77 -5.53
N ASN A 172 1.40 -3.60 -5.75
CA ASN A 172 0.65 -4.48 -6.62
C ASN A 172 1.18 -4.32 -8.06
N ILE A 173 1.38 -5.43 -8.79
CA ILE A 173 1.95 -5.43 -10.15
C ILE A 173 1.10 -4.57 -11.09
N THR A 174 -0.21 -4.78 -11.08
CA THR A 174 -1.15 -4.03 -11.91
C THR A 174 -1.07 -2.53 -11.63
N ILE A 175 -0.97 -2.13 -10.37
CA ILE A 175 -0.86 -0.72 -9.97
C ILE A 175 0.47 -0.12 -10.44
N LEU A 176 1.60 -0.80 -10.24
CA LEU A 176 2.89 -0.28 -10.70
C LEU A 176 2.95 -0.17 -12.22
N ALA A 177 2.37 -1.15 -12.94
CA ALA A 177 2.29 -1.10 -14.40
C ALA A 177 1.48 0.10 -14.91
N HIS A 178 0.42 0.50 -14.19
CA HIS A 178 -0.38 1.67 -14.55
C HIS A 178 0.26 3.00 -14.11
N LEU A 179 1.16 2.99 -13.13
CA LEU A 179 1.95 4.16 -12.77
C LEU A 179 3.08 4.41 -13.77
N ALA A 180 3.65 3.36 -14.36
CA ALA A 180 4.76 3.45 -15.31
C ALA A 180 4.43 4.42 -16.47
N GLY A 181 5.32 5.39 -16.70
CA GLY A 181 5.14 6.41 -17.73
C GLY A 181 4.17 7.54 -17.38
N THR A 182 3.59 7.56 -16.17
CA THR A 182 2.76 8.67 -15.70
C THR A 182 3.53 9.66 -14.83
N ASP A 183 2.99 10.88 -14.64
CA ASP A 183 3.53 11.87 -13.70
C ASP A 183 3.46 11.44 -12.23
N TRP A 184 2.79 10.32 -11.93
CA TRP A 184 2.67 9.79 -10.58
C TRP A 184 3.75 8.76 -10.25
N MET A 185 4.46 8.29 -11.27
CA MET A 185 5.52 7.29 -11.08
C MET A 185 6.67 7.82 -10.23
N PRO A 186 7.00 7.20 -9.08
CA PRO A 186 8.15 7.57 -8.28
C PRO A 186 9.48 7.12 -8.93
N ASP A 187 10.57 7.77 -8.55
CA ASP A 187 11.91 7.27 -8.89
C ASP A 187 12.27 6.10 -7.95
N LEU A 188 12.30 4.89 -8.52
CA LEU A 188 12.65 3.66 -7.82
C LEU A 188 14.09 3.19 -8.13
N SER A 189 14.95 4.07 -8.66
CA SER A 189 16.36 3.75 -8.88
C SER A 189 17.03 3.34 -7.56
N GLY A 190 17.75 2.23 -7.58
CA GLY A 190 18.45 1.66 -6.42
C GLY A 190 17.55 1.08 -5.34
N HIS A 191 16.24 0.90 -5.58
CA HIS A 191 15.34 0.21 -4.66
C HIS A 191 15.31 -1.30 -4.94
N ILE A 192 15.06 -2.08 -3.90
CA ILE A 192 14.50 -3.43 -4.03
C ILE A 192 12.99 -3.26 -4.17
N ILE A 193 12.47 -3.64 -5.34
CA ILE A 193 11.05 -3.52 -5.65
C ILE A 193 10.37 -4.84 -5.36
N MET A 194 9.40 -4.84 -4.45
CA MET A 194 8.63 -6.02 -4.08
C MET A 194 7.27 -5.96 -4.77
N LEU A 195 6.92 -7.03 -5.47
CA LEU A 195 5.73 -7.09 -6.33
C LEU A 195 4.80 -8.21 -5.87
N GLU A 196 3.51 -7.93 -5.79
CA GLU A 196 2.47 -8.91 -5.48
C GLU A 196 1.23 -8.63 -6.34
N ASP A 197 0.30 -9.57 -6.48
CA ASP A 197 -0.99 -9.30 -7.13
C ASP A 197 -2.09 -10.27 -6.67
N VAL A 198 -3.35 -9.98 -7.05
CA VAL A 198 -4.51 -10.81 -6.73
C VAL A 198 -5.53 -10.78 -7.86
N GLY A 199 -6.07 -11.96 -8.21
CA GLY A 199 -7.19 -12.06 -9.15
C GLY A 199 -6.84 -11.79 -10.61
N GLU A 200 -5.54 -11.75 -10.95
CA GLU A 200 -5.08 -11.49 -12.32
C GLU A 200 -4.67 -12.76 -13.06
N TYR A 201 -5.02 -12.84 -14.34
CA TYR A 201 -4.54 -13.90 -15.22
C TYR A 201 -3.03 -13.78 -15.44
N LEU A 202 -2.35 -14.92 -15.61
CA LEU A 202 -0.89 -14.93 -15.84
C LEU A 202 -0.47 -14.09 -17.06
N TYR A 203 -1.24 -14.10 -18.16
CA TYR A 203 -0.95 -13.26 -19.33
C TYR A 203 -1.08 -11.75 -19.03
N ARG A 204 -1.89 -11.35 -18.04
CA ARG A 204 -1.98 -9.94 -17.62
C ARG A 204 -0.79 -9.55 -16.76
N ILE A 205 -0.34 -10.45 -15.88
CA ILE A 205 0.90 -10.28 -15.10
C ILE A 205 2.09 -10.14 -16.06
N ASP A 206 2.19 -11.03 -17.05
CA ASP A 206 3.24 -10.97 -18.07
C ASP A 206 3.26 -9.62 -18.81
N ARG A 207 2.08 -9.16 -19.28
CA ARG A 207 1.94 -7.87 -19.94
C ARG A 207 2.21 -6.67 -19.01
N ALA A 208 1.84 -6.75 -17.75
CA ALA A 208 2.12 -5.72 -16.76
C ALA A 208 3.63 -5.60 -16.52
N MET A 209 4.33 -6.72 -16.45
CA MET A 209 5.79 -6.73 -16.34
C MET A 209 6.48 -6.09 -17.54
N PHE A 210 5.96 -6.32 -18.77
CA PHE A 210 6.44 -5.60 -19.96
C PHE A 210 6.39 -4.08 -19.77
N SER A 211 5.29 -3.54 -19.23
CA SER A 211 5.15 -2.09 -18.96
C SER A 211 6.11 -1.64 -17.85
N ILE A 212 6.19 -2.39 -16.76
CA ILE A 212 7.05 -2.08 -15.60
C ILE A 212 8.52 -1.96 -16.04
N ILE A 213 9.05 -2.97 -16.72
CA ILE A 213 10.45 -2.94 -17.14
C ILE A 213 10.73 -1.95 -18.29
N GLY A 214 9.68 -1.44 -18.93
CA GLY A 214 9.78 -0.34 -19.90
C GLY A 214 10.22 0.99 -19.27
N ASP A 215 9.92 1.19 -17.99
CA ASP A 215 10.29 2.39 -17.26
C ASP A 215 11.80 2.46 -16.98
N THR A 216 12.41 3.61 -17.29
CA THR A 216 13.87 3.81 -17.19
C THR A 216 14.37 3.83 -15.75
N ASN A 217 13.55 4.21 -14.76
CA ASN A 217 13.93 4.23 -13.36
C ASN A 217 13.85 2.83 -12.76
N ILE A 218 12.83 2.05 -13.16
CA ILE A 218 12.73 0.62 -12.79
C ILE A 218 13.96 -0.17 -13.24
N ARG A 219 14.47 0.11 -14.45
CA ARG A 219 15.70 -0.54 -14.95
C ARG A 219 16.94 -0.27 -14.12
N LYS A 220 16.91 0.73 -13.25
CA LYS A 220 17.99 1.08 -12.31
C LYS A 220 17.72 0.54 -10.90
N ALA A 221 16.68 -0.28 -10.70
CA ALA A 221 16.41 -0.89 -9.42
C ALA A 221 17.59 -1.78 -8.98
N ALA A 222 17.77 -1.91 -7.67
CA ALA A 222 18.75 -2.85 -7.11
C ALA A 222 18.33 -4.30 -7.33
N GLY A 223 17.02 -4.56 -7.45
CA GLY A 223 16.47 -5.85 -7.79
C GLY A 223 14.96 -5.90 -7.64
N ILE A 224 14.38 -7.01 -8.05
CA ILE A 224 12.95 -7.32 -7.90
C ILE A 224 12.79 -8.56 -7.03
N MET A 225 11.87 -8.52 -6.09
CA MET A 225 11.39 -9.65 -5.31
C MET A 225 9.92 -9.91 -5.62
N LEU A 226 9.53 -11.18 -5.62
CA LEU A 226 8.14 -11.59 -5.86
C LEU A 226 7.46 -11.95 -4.54
N GLY A 227 6.41 -11.24 -4.19
CA GLY A 227 5.46 -11.59 -3.16
C GLY A 227 4.54 -12.73 -3.58
N ARG A 228 3.38 -12.84 -2.95
CA ARG A 228 2.37 -13.81 -3.34
C ARG A 228 1.50 -13.26 -4.46
N ILE A 229 1.24 -14.12 -5.46
CA ILE A 229 0.19 -13.92 -6.45
C ILE A 229 -0.94 -14.86 -6.06
N SER A 230 -2.11 -14.33 -5.77
CA SER A 230 -3.24 -15.10 -5.26
C SER A 230 -4.46 -15.01 -6.18
N ASP A 231 -5.37 -15.98 -6.03
CA ASP A 231 -6.63 -16.04 -6.76
C ASP A 231 -6.47 -15.92 -8.29
N VAL A 232 -5.41 -16.53 -8.84
CA VAL A 232 -5.13 -16.51 -10.28
C VAL A 232 -6.23 -17.29 -11.01
N PRO A 233 -7.00 -16.64 -11.90
CA PRO A 233 -8.02 -17.36 -12.68
C PRO A 233 -7.38 -18.36 -13.66
N GLU A 234 -8.07 -19.45 -13.92
CA GLU A 234 -7.65 -20.38 -14.97
C GLU A 234 -7.75 -19.72 -16.36
N ASN A 235 -6.69 -19.87 -17.16
CA ASN A 235 -6.73 -19.44 -18.54
C ASN A 235 -7.51 -20.47 -19.39
N ASP A 236 -8.14 -20.01 -20.47
CA ASP A 236 -8.81 -20.87 -21.47
C ASP A 236 -7.84 -21.90 -22.09
N ARG A 237 -6.56 -21.59 -22.09
CA ARG A 237 -5.41 -22.44 -22.46
C ARG A 237 -4.32 -22.29 -21.41
N PRO A 238 -3.58 -23.38 -21.10
CA PRO A 238 -2.43 -23.29 -20.19
C PRO A 238 -1.48 -22.17 -20.63
N PHE A 239 -1.10 -21.29 -19.71
CA PHE A 239 -0.16 -20.21 -20.03
C PHE A 239 1.26 -20.74 -20.28
N GLY A 240 1.63 -21.85 -19.65
CA GLY A 240 2.90 -22.53 -19.86
C GLY A 240 4.06 -22.04 -18.99
N GLN A 241 3.84 -21.04 -18.17
CA GLN A 241 4.79 -20.54 -17.17
C GLN A 241 4.08 -20.26 -15.86
N THR A 242 4.81 -20.40 -14.75
CA THR A 242 4.39 -19.93 -13.43
C THR A 242 4.60 -18.42 -13.30
N GLU A 243 3.97 -17.80 -12.32
CA GLU A 243 4.17 -16.39 -12.01
C GLU A 243 5.65 -16.06 -11.74
N GLU A 244 6.38 -16.96 -11.08
CA GLU A 244 7.78 -16.74 -10.76
C GLU A 244 8.67 -16.83 -12.01
N GLU A 245 8.38 -17.74 -12.93
CA GLU A 245 9.08 -17.83 -14.21
C GLU A 245 8.87 -16.59 -15.06
N ILE A 246 7.65 -16.05 -15.09
CA ILE A 246 7.33 -14.78 -15.77
C ILE A 246 8.21 -13.64 -15.21
N ILE A 247 8.24 -13.48 -13.88
CA ILE A 247 9.03 -12.40 -13.27
C ILE A 247 10.52 -12.57 -13.55
N LYS A 248 11.05 -13.79 -13.43
CA LYS A 248 12.46 -14.10 -13.74
C LYS A 248 12.82 -13.77 -15.19
N ASP A 249 11.97 -14.14 -16.14
CA ASP A 249 12.19 -13.85 -17.56
C ASP A 249 12.26 -12.35 -17.83
N TRP A 250 11.34 -11.57 -17.26
CA TRP A 250 11.35 -10.11 -17.43
C TRP A 250 12.54 -9.46 -16.72
N CYS A 251 12.92 -9.92 -15.55
CA CYS A 251 14.13 -9.48 -14.86
C CYS A 251 15.38 -9.71 -15.71
N ALA A 252 15.52 -10.91 -16.28
CA ALA A 252 16.64 -11.25 -17.15
C ALA A 252 16.69 -10.37 -18.40
N ARG A 253 15.56 -10.16 -19.08
CA ARG A 253 15.45 -9.26 -20.26
C ARG A 253 15.83 -7.82 -19.97
N ALA A 254 15.52 -7.33 -18.75
CA ALA A 254 15.82 -5.96 -18.33
C ALA A 254 17.19 -5.82 -17.67
N ASN A 255 17.91 -6.91 -17.46
CA ASN A 255 19.16 -6.98 -16.69
C ASN A 255 18.98 -6.45 -15.25
N ILE A 256 17.85 -6.78 -14.62
CA ILE A 256 17.54 -6.47 -13.22
C ILE A 256 17.70 -7.76 -12.40
N PRO A 257 18.40 -7.75 -11.26
CA PRO A 257 18.51 -8.93 -10.41
C PRO A 257 17.14 -9.40 -9.89
N TYR A 258 16.81 -10.70 -10.04
CA TYR A 258 15.72 -11.31 -9.29
C TYR A 258 16.26 -11.78 -7.93
N LEU A 259 15.74 -11.23 -6.84
CA LEU A 259 16.25 -11.43 -5.48
C LEU A 259 15.45 -12.47 -4.66
N GLY A 260 14.55 -13.21 -5.30
CA GLY A 260 13.75 -14.24 -4.65
C GLY A 260 12.38 -13.74 -4.17
N ARG A 261 11.86 -14.38 -3.10
CA ARG A 261 10.50 -14.14 -2.60
C ARG A 261 10.47 -13.07 -1.51
N ALA A 262 9.44 -12.22 -1.52
CA ALA A 262 9.12 -11.27 -0.47
C ALA A 262 7.90 -11.73 0.33
N ASP A 263 7.82 -11.38 1.61
CA ASP A 263 6.68 -11.75 2.47
C ASP A 263 5.56 -10.70 2.43
N ILE A 264 5.06 -10.42 1.22
CA ILE A 264 3.92 -9.54 0.95
C ILE A 264 2.87 -10.25 0.08
N GLY A 265 1.63 -9.78 0.10
CA GLY A 265 0.52 -10.33 -0.72
C GLY A 265 -0.86 -9.91 -0.21
N HIS A 266 -1.91 -10.33 -0.91
CA HIS A 266 -3.30 -10.04 -0.54
C HIS A 266 -3.87 -11.04 0.48
N ASP A 267 -3.16 -11.29 1.58
CA ASP A 267 -3.54 -12.23 2.64
C ASP A 267 -3.17 -11.71 4.03
N ALA A 268 -3.56 -12.43 5.07
CA ALA A 268 -3.31 -12.06 6.46
C ALA A 268 -1.81 -12.08 6.85
N ALA A 269 -0.94 -12.72 6.06
CA ALA A 269 0.50 -12.75 6.29
C ALA A 269 1.22 -11.50 5.75
N ASN A 270 0.55 -10.67 4.93
CA ASN A 270 1.14 -9.46 4.33
C ASN A 270 1.93 -8.63 5.33
N LYS A 271 3.23 -8.49 5.12
CA LYS A 271 4.16 -7.72 5.96
C LYS A 271 4.21 -6.25 5.54
N ILE A 272 4.81 -5.44 6.40
CA ILE A 272 4.90 -3.99 6.21
C ILE A 272 6.20 -3.63 5.52
N VAL A 273 6.11 -2.80 4.48
CA VAL A 273 7.27 -2.30 3.73
C VAL A 273 7.22 -0.76 3.66
N PRO A 274 7.97 -0.05 4.49
CA PRO A 274 8.19 1.38 4.32
C PRO A 274 8.91 1.67 3.00
N PHE A 275 8.52 2.73 2.30
CA PHE A 275 9.20 3.15 1.07
C PHE A 275 10.49 3.89 1.40
N GLY A 276 11.56 3.52 0.71
CA GLY A 276 12.90 4.00 0.98
C GLY A 276 13.65 3.16 2.01
N ALA A 277 14.80 3.65 2.46
CA ALA A 277 15.54 3.05 3.56
C ALA A 277 14.92 3.47 4.91
N LEU A 278 14.84 2.53 5.85
CA LEU A 278 14.52 2.87 7.23
C LEU A 278 15.63 3.78 7.77
N ARG A 279 15.29 4.99 8.20
CA ARG A 279 16.24 5.81 8.96
C ARG A 279 16.42 5.12 10.31
N GLN A 280 17.62 4.68 10.59
CA GLN A 280 18.00 4.32 11.96
C GLN A 280 17.80 5.57 12.82
N SER A 281 16.87 5.49 13.79
CA SER A 281 16.59 6.55 14.78
C SER A 281 17.67 6.62 15.85
#